data_a5b45f4d30eae3d16bdcfb26258c5c20
#
_entry.id   a5b45f4d30eae3d16bdcfb26258c5c20
#
_cell.length_a   1.000
_cell.length_b   1.000
_cell.length_c   1.000
_cell.angle_alpha   90.00
_cell.angle_beta   90.00
_cell.angle_gamma   90.00
#
_symmetry.space_group_name_H-M   'P 1'
#
loop_
_entity.id
_entity.type
_entity.pdbx_description
1 polymer ?
#
loop_
_entity_poly.entity_id
_entity_poly.type
_entity_poly.pdbx_seq_one_letter_code
_entity_poly.pdbx_strand_id
1 'polypeptide(L)'
;MVISDVVIVAIITGCFMLANTYLSKEHKSKRSKISKLDKSLYYIELDKICFNIRNALKCDGVYIAYFHNGGNFINGISMDKYSVVGEDYSPNLNSYKAIYKDKLVNNFPYLFHNLIVANRHCITSTKDYTFHDKMYRDELNNRNVNSAYSYLIKDPIKKTPLGFVSLEYIQNVTLNETDERFIWKYQNDIANILNMGK
;
A
#
# COMPACT_ATOMS: atom_id res chain seq x y z
N MET A 1 18.98 -37.50 -54.18
CA MET A 1 18.68 -36.07 -53.95
C MET A 1 19.48 -35.65 -52.74
N VAL A 2 20.55 -34.91 -52.94
CA VAL A 2 21.42 -34.47 -51.84
C VAL A 2 20.82 -33.16 -51.29
N ILE A 3 20.33 -33.22 -50.06
CA ILE A 3 19.86 -32.00 -49.35
C ILE A 3 21.10 -31.18 -49.05
N SER A 4 21.15 -29.91 -49.47
CA SER A 4 22.33 -29.07 -49.25
C SER A 4 22.48 -28.77 -47.76
N ASP A 5 23.70 -28.69 -47.27
CA ASP A 5 24.01 -28.39 -45.85
C ASP A 5 23.32 -27.09 -45.36
N VAL A 6 23.10 -26.16 -46.26
CA VAL A 6 22.39 -24.90 -45.97
C VAL A 6 20.92 -25.16 -45.56
N VAL A 7 20.23 -26.11 -46.19
CA VAL A 7 18.85 -26.46 -45.85
C VAL A 7 18.77 -27.13 -44.47
N ILE A 8 19.75 -28.02 -44.17
CA ILE A 8 19.81 -28.68 -42.86
C ILE A 8 20.04 -27.65 -41.73
N VAL A 9 20.97 -26.73 -41.91
CA VAL A 9 21.24 -25.66 -40.92
C VAL A 9 20.01 -24.78 -40.71
N ALA A 10 19.28 -24.38 -41.76
CA ALA A 10 18.08 -23.60 -41.67
C ALA A 10 16.96 -24.31 -40.89
N ILE A 11 16.77 -25.60 -41.09
CA ILE A 11 15.78 -26.39 -40.36
C ILE A 11 16.15 -26.49 -38.86
N ILE A 12 17.41 -26.79 -38.55
CA ILE A 12 17.88 -26.89 -37.15
C ILE A 12 17.72 -25.55 -36.43
N THR A 13 18.11 -24.43 -37.06
CA THR A 13 17.98 -23.11 -36.49
C THR A 13 16.51 -22.72 -36.25
N GLY A 14 15.62 -23.05 -37.21
CA GLY A 14 14.18 -22.84 -37.08
C GLY A 14 13.57 -23.64 -35.93
N CYS A 15 13.91 -24.90 -35.78
CA CYS A 15 13.47 -25.76 -34.68
C CYS A 15 13.98 -25.24 -33.32
N PHE A 16 15.22 -24.75 -33.25
CA PHE A 16 15.80 -24.19 -32.04
C PHE A 16 15.11 -22.87 -31.60
N MET A 17 14.80 -21.99 -32.55
CA MET A 17 14.04 -20.75 -32.28
C MET A 17 12.62 -21.07 -31.81
N LEU A 18 11.93 -22.04 -32.41
CA LEU A 18 10.59 -22.44 -31.97
C LEU A 18 10.60 -23.03 -30.56
N ALA A 19 11.56 -23.91 -30.27
CA ALA A 19 11.73 -24.48 -28.92
C ALA A 19 12.01 -23.39 -27.86
N ASN A 20 12.91 -22.47 -28.14
CA ASN A 20 13.21 -21.36 -27.24
C ASN A 20 11.99 -20.45 -27.01
N THR A 21 11.21 -20.18 -28.06
CA THR A 21 9.98 -19.38 -27.95
C THR A 21 8.92 -20.07 -27.09
N TYR A 22 8.77 -21.38 -27.26
CA TYR A 22 7.85 -22.19 -26.45
C TYR A 22 8.26 -22.23 -24.98
N LEU A 23 9.52 -22.56 -24.72
CA LEU A 23 10.08 -22.59 -23.35
C LEU A 23 9.99 -21.24 -22.67
N SER A 24 10.25 -20.16 -23.38
CA SER A 24 10.13 -18.80 -22.81
C SER A 24 8.70 -18.42 -22.47
N LYS A 25 7.71 -18.85 -23.26
CA LYS A 25 6.27 -18.66 -22.96
C LYS A 25 5.84 -19.48 -21.75
N GLU A 26 6.30 -20.70 -21.62
CA GLU A 26 5.98 -21.56 -20.49
C GLU A 26 6.59 -21.02 -19.18
N HIS A 27 7.85 -20.55 -19.22
CA HIS A 27 8.51 -19.91 -18.09
C HIS A 27 7.81 -18.61 -17.66
N LYS A 28 7.38 -17.77 -18.62
CA LYS A 28 6.61 -16.54 -18.32
C LYS A 28 5.25 -16.87 -17.71
N SER A 29 4.56 -17.90 -18.21
CA SER A 29 3.25 -18.34 -17.67
C SER A 29 3.36 -18.87 -16.24
N LYS A 30 4.36 -19.71 -15.95
CA LYS A 30 4.62 -20.22 -14.60
C LYS A 30 4.99 -19.08 -13.63
N ARG A 31 5.88 -18.16 -14.04
CA ARG A 31 6.29 -17.01 -13.24
C ARG A 31 5.12 -16.05 -12.93
N SER A 32 4.19 -15.85 -13.88
CA SER A 32 3.01 -15.01 -13.64
C SER A 32 1.99 -15.65 -12.69
N LYS A 33 1.85 -17.00 -12.70
CA LYS A 33 0.98 -17.72 -11.74
C LYS A 33 1.54 -17.68 -10.32
N ILE A 34 2.84 -17.92 -10.15
CA ILE A 34 3.52 -17.84 -8.86
C ILE A 34 3.42 -16.42 -8.31
N SER A 35 3.70 -15.39 -9.13
CA SER A 35 3.63 -14.00 -8.69
C SER A 35 2.21 -13.53 -8.27
N LYS A 36 1.14 -14.13 -8.81
CA LYS A 36 -0.24 -13.84 -8.38
C LYS A 36 -0.57 -14.49 -7.04
N LEU A 37 -0.06 -15.69 -6.77
CA LEU A 37 -0.22 -16.38 -5.49
C LEU A 37 0.57 -15.65 -4.40
N ASP A 38 1.81 -15.27 -4.69
CA ASP A 38 2.65 -14.49 -3.78
C ASP A 38 2.02 -13.13 -3.41
N LYS A 39 1.37 -12.46 -4.38
CA LYS A 39 0.63 -11.22 -4.12
C LYS A 39 -0.57 -11.42 -3.18
N SER A 40 -1.27 -12.55 -3.26
CA SER A 40 -2.38 -12.85 -2.35
C SER A 40 -1.89 -13.05 -0.91
N LEU A 41 -0.78 -13.77 -0.73
CA LEU A 41 -0.15 -13.95 0.58
C LEU A 41 0.32 -12.62 1.17
N TYR A 42 0.87 -11.75 0.35
CA TYR A 42 1.27 -10.40 0.69
C TYR A 42 0.13 -9.59 1.33
N TYR A 43 -1.07 -9.57 0.72
CA TYR A 43 -2.21 -8.84 1.28
C TYR A 43 -2.71 -9.48 2.58
N ILE A 44 -2.70 -10.81 2.68
CA ILE A 44 -3.08 -11.53 3.90
C ILE A 44 -2.18 -11.17 5.08
N GLU A 45 -0.87 -11.05 4.85
CA GLU A 45 0.07 -10.66 5.91
C GLU A 45 -0.14 -9.22 6.38
N LEU A 46 -0.45 -8.29 5.47
CA LEU A 46 -0.80 -6.92 5.85
C LEU A 46 -2.12 -6.85 6.64
N ASP A 47 -3.13 -7.62 6.22
CA ASP A 47 -4.41 -7.69 6.94
C ASP A 47 -4.22 -8.27 8.37
N LYS A 48 -3.35 -9.30 8.54
CA LYS A 48 -2.97 -9.83 9.87
C LYS A 48 -2.29 -8.79 10.75
N ILE A 49 -1.40 -7.97 10.19
CA ILE A 49 -0.76 -6.88 10.93
C ILE A 49 -1.82 -5.88 11.37
N CYS A 50 -2.74 -5.48 10.50
CA CYS A 50 -3.85 -4.58 10.85
C CYS A 50 -4.71 -5.17 11.99
N PHE A 51 -5.07 -6.45 11.90
CA PHE A 51 -5.80 -7.16 12.95
C PHE A 51 -5.06 -7.13 14.30
N ASN A 52 -3.75 -7.39 14.32
CA ASN A 52 -2.96 -7.37 15.53
C ASN A 52 -2.90 -5.99 16.17
N ILE A 53 -2.69 -4.95 15.35
CA ILE A 53 -2.66 -3.55 15.82
C ILE A 53 -4.03 -3.17 16.36
N ARG A 54 -5.12 -3.46 15.63
CA ARG A 54 -6.49 -3.14 16.07
C ARG A 54 -6.84 -3.77 17.40
N ASN A 55 -6.53 -5.05 17.57
CA ASN A 55 -6.83 -5.76 18.80
C ASN A 55 -6.01 -5.29 19.99
N ALA A 56 -4.73 -4.96 19.79
CA ALA A 56 -3.85 -4.49 20.86
C ALA A 56 -4.22 -3.08 21.33
N LEU A 57 -4.50 -2.16 20.38
CA LEU A 57 -4.77 -0.77 20.69
C LEU A 57 -6.26 -0.46 20.83
N LYS A 58 -7.14 -1.48 20.68
CA LYS A 58 -8.59 -1.35 20.79
C LYS A 58 -9.19 -0.27 19.91
N CYS A 59 -8.58 -0.02 18.75
CA CYS A 59 -9.12 0.92 17.77
C CYS A 59 -10.25 0.27 16.95
N ASP A 60 -11.08 1.12 16.33
CA ASP A 60 -12.20 0.66 15.52
C ASP A 60 -11.78 0.25 14.13
N GLY A 61 -10.70 0.85 13.62
CA GLY A 61 -10.16 0.52 12.32
C GLY A 61 -8.67 0.77 12.22
N VAL A 62 -8.00 -0.07 11.41
CA VAL A 62 -6.60 0.07 10.99
C VAL A 62 -6.52 -0.18 9.50
N TYR A 63 -5.75 0.64 8.80
CA TYR A 63 -5.41 0.35 7.43
C TYR A 63 -3.97 0.73 7.10
N ILE A 64 -3.40 0.02 6.13
CA ILE A 64 -2.09 0.27 5.57
C ILE A 64 -2.28 0.74 4.14
N ALA A 65 -1.78 1.92 3.84
CA ALA A 65 -1.80 2.51 2.51
C ALA A 65 -0.40 2.48 1.89
N TYR A 66 -0.35 2.27 0.58
CA TYR A 66 0.87 2.25 -0.22
C TYR A 66 0.85 3.41 -1.22
N PHE A 67 1.98 4.14 -1.31
CA PHE A 67 2.15 5.20 -2.30
C PHE A 67 2.51 4.64 -3.67
N HIS A 68 1.89 5.15 -4.71
CA HIS A 68 2.19 4.78 -6.08
C HIS A 68 1.95 5.95 -7.05
N ASN A 69 2.61 5.89 -8.20
CA ASN A 69 2.46 6.94 -9.20
C ASN A 69 1.13 6.79 -9.95
N GLY A 70 0.41 7.90 -10.07
CA GLY A 70 -0.80 8.03 -10.88
C GLY A 70 -0.57 8.57 -12.29
N GLY A 71 0.71 8.76 -12.69
CA GLY A 71 1.08 9.50 -13.90
C GLY A 71 1.43 10.97 -13.61
N ASN A 72 1.33 11.83 -14.61
CA ASN A 72 1.59 13.26 -14.47
C ASN A 72 0.36 14.09 -14.85
N PHE A 73 0.19 15.25 -14.20
CA PHE A 73 -0.72 16.28 -14.65
C PHE A 73 -0.23 16.90 -15.97
N ILE A 74 -1.11 17.64 -16.67
CA ILE A 74 -0.78 18.32 -17.95
C ILE A 74 0.44 19.24 -17.81
N ASN A 75 0.67 19.82 -16.62
CA ASN A 75 1.82 20.68 -16.33
C ASN A 75 3.10 19.89 -15.92
N GLY A 76 3.12 18.56 -16.06
CA GLY A 76 4.27 17.71 -15.76
C GLY A 76 4.49 17.37 -14.26
N ILE A 77 3.66 17.90 -13.36
CA ILE A 77 3.73 17.57 -11.92
C ILE A 77 3.24 16.13 -11.72
N SER A 78 3.96 15.36 -10.90
CA SER A 78 3.59 13.98 -10.56
C SER A 78 2.21 13.93 -9.88
N MET A 79 1.37 13.00 -10.33
CA MET A 79 0.11 12.65 -9.67
C MET A 79 0.37 11.54 -8.65
N ASP A 80 0.88 11.91 -7.49
CA ASP A 80 1.10 10.94 -6.43
C ASP A 80 -0.24 10.45 -5.88
N LYS A 81 -0.39 9.14 -5.81
CA LYS A 81 -1.57 8.44 -5.34
C LYS A 81 -1.24 7.51 -4.19
N TYR A 82 -2.27 7.12 -3.46
CA TYR A 82 -2.19 6.01 -2.53
C TYR A 82 -3.40 5.09 -2.65
N SER A 83 -3.20 3.84 -2.30
CA SER A 83 -4.28 2.84 -2.19
C SER A 83 -4.10 2.03 -0.91
N VAL A 84 -5.21 1.69 -0.27
CA VAL A 84 -5.18 0.80 0.89
C VAL A 84 -4.91 -0.63 0.42
N VAL A 85 -3.86 -1.22 1.01
CA VAL A 85 -3.37 -2.56 0.68
C VAL A 85 -3.56 -3.58 1.81
N GLY A 86 -3.69 -3.13 3.05
CA GLY A 86 -4.05 -3.93 4.22
C GLY A 86 -5.09 -3.21 5.05
N GLU A 87 -6.03 -3.95 5.66
CA GLU A 87 -7.06 -3.38 6.52
C GLU A 87 -7.60 -4.39 7.53
N ASP A 88 -8.06 -3.87 8.67
CA ASP A 88 -8.95 -4.55 9.60
C ASP A 88 -9.81 -3.51 10.31
N TYR A 89 -11.11 -3.76 10.47
CA TYR A 89 -12.06 -2.79 11.00
C TYR A 89 -13.23 -3.46 11.72
N SER A 90 -13.82 -2.70 12.65
CA SER A 90 -15.02 -3.12 13.36
C SER A 90 -16.25 -3.12 12.43
N PRO A 91 -17.31 -3.85 12.77
CA PRO A 91 -18.55 -3.86 11.96
C PRO A 91 -19.21 -2.49 11.77
N ASN A 92 -18.83 -1.49 12.58
CA ASN A 92 -19.36 -0.13 12.52
C ASN A 92 -18.66 0.76 11.49
N LEU A 93 -17.62 0.27 10.84
CA LEU A 93 -16.87 0.99 9.80
C LEU A 93 -16.99 0.24 8.46
N ASN A 94 -16.80 0.97 7.37
CA ASN A 94 -16.77 0.39 6.03
C ASN A 94 -15.34 0.07 5.60
N SER A 95 -15.18 -0.84 4.62
CA SER A 95 -13.89 -1.20 4.03
C SER A 95 -13.13 0.01 3.52
N TYR A 96 -11.89 0.16 3.97
CA TYR A 96 -10.97 1.20 3.51
C TYR A 96 -10.47 0.94 2.09
N LYS A 97 -10.29 -0.33 1.71
CA LYS A 97 -9.90 -0.72 0.34
C LYS A 97 -10.90 -0.26 -0.70
N ALA A 98 -12.20 -0.25 -0.35
CA ALA A 98 -13.26 0.25 -1.22
C ALA A 98 -13.26 1.78 -1.33
N ILE A 99 -12.94 2.47 -0.22
CA ILE A 99 -12.98 3.94 -0.13
C ILE A 99 -11.68 4.56 -0.68
N TYR A 100 -10.53 3.98 -0.35
CA TYR A 100 -9.19 4.53 -0.62
C TYR A 100 -8.44 3.76 -1.70
N LYS A 101 -9.06 3.64 -2.86
CA LYS A 101 -8.40 3.14 -4.07
C LYS A 101 -8.01 4.31 -4.96
N ASP A 102 -6.73 4.38 -5.35
CA ASP A 102 -6.19 5.40 -6.28
C ASP A 102 -6.48 6.86 -5.87
N LYS A 103 -6.53 7.12 -4.56
CA LYS A 103 -6.75 8.49 -4.04
C LYS A 103 -5.52 9.36 -4.29
N LEU A 104 -5.75 10.60 -4.70
CA LEU A 104 -4.69 11.59 -4.87
C LEU A 104 -4.18 12.08 -3.50
N VAL A 105 -2.86 12.13 -3.34
CA VAL A 105 -2.18 12.70 -2.17
C VAL A 105 -2.62 14.16 -1.97
N ASN A 106 -2.79 14.91 -3.07
CA ASN A 106 -3.20 16.31 -3.03
C ASN A 106 -4.62 16.56 -2.47
N ASN A 107 -5.43 15.51 -2.29
CA ASN A 107 -6.75 15.67 -1.65
C ASN A 107 -6.63 15.98 -0.16
N PHE A 108 -5.53 15.58 0.49
CA PHE A 108 -5.30 15.74 1.92
C PHE A 108 -3.92 16.36 2.20
N PRO A 109 -3.68 17.61 1.79
CA PRO A 109 -2.34 18.21 1.80
C PRO A 109 -1.72 18.30 3.19
N TYR A 110 -2.51 18.59 4.24
CA TYR A 110 -1.99 18.68 5.61
C TYR A 110 -1.66 17.32 6.23
N LEU A 111 -2.50 16.29 5.97
CA LEU A 111 -2.19 14.91 6.35
C LEU A 111 -0.80 14.54 5.82
N PHE A 112 -0.59 14.69 4.51
CA PHE A 112 0.65 14.27 3.88
C PHE A 112 1.84 15.17 4.21
N HIS A 113 1.64 16.48 4.36
CA HIS A 113 2.68 17.37 4.86
C HIS A 113 3.19 16.92 6.24
N ASN A 114 2.29 16.67 7.19
CA ASN A 114 2.64 16.24 8.53
C ASN A 114 3.30 14.85 8.54
N LEU A 115 2.81 13.90 7.73
CA LEU A 115 3.43 12.60 7.58
C LEU A 115 4.88 12.72 7.09
N ILE A 116 5.17 13.60 6.14
CA ILE A 116 6.52 13.76 5.60
C ILE A 116 7.44 14.50 6.58
N VAL A 117 6.96 15.56 7.22
CA VAL A 117 7.78 16.42 8.10
C VAL A 117 7.96 15.80 9.48
N ALA A 118 6.86 15.32 10.10
CA ALA A 118 6.85 14.80 11.47
C ALA A 118 6.82 13.27 11.57
N ASN A 119 6.78 12.55 10.46
CA ASN A 119 6.56 11.10 10.34
C ASN A 119 5.21 10.62 10.94
N ARG A 120 4.35 11.53 11.36
CA ARG A 120 3.02 11.23 11.90
C ARG A 120 2.05 12.38 11.67
N HIS A 121 0.76 12.04 11.67
CA HIS A 121 -0.35 12.99 11.73
C HIS A 121 -1.37 12.48 12.73
N CYS A 122 -1.77 13.34 13.70
CA CYS A 122 -2.63 12.95 14.81
C CYS A 122 -3.82 13.90 14.88
N ILE A 123 -5.03 13.34 14.90
CA ILE A 123 -6.28 14.01 15.18
C ILE A 123 -6.86 13.36 16.44
N THR A 124 -6.84 14.04 17.56
CA THR A 124 -7.40 13.56 18.84
C THR A 124 -8.91 13.76 18.91
N SER A 125 -9.43 14.74 18.19
CA SER A 125 -10.86 15.01 18.06
C SER A 125 -11.13 15.70 16.72
N THR A 126 -12.00 15.14 15.92
CA THR A 126 -12.41 15.75 14.64
C THR A 126 -13.21 17.04 14.86
N LYS A 127 -13.84 17.21 16.04
CA LYS A 127 -14.59 18.43 16.41
C LYS A 127 -13.67 19.62 16.66
N ASP A 128 -12.48 19.35 17.22
CA ASP A 128 -11.50 20.37 17.58
C ASP A 128 -10.48 20.61 16.48
N TYR A 129 -10.51 19.78 15.44
CA TYR A 129 -9.60 19.87 14.30
C TYR A 129 -9.97 21.06 13.41
N THR A 130 -9.27 22.17 13.63
CA THR A 130 -9.53 23.43 12.95
C THR A 130 -8.83 23.52 11.59
N PHE A 131 -9.60 23.81 10.56
CA PHE A 131 -9.32 24.53 9.31
C PHE A 131 -8.37 23.96 8.25
N HIS A 132 -7.36 23.16 8.56
CA HIS A 132 -6.29 22.95 7.59
C HIS A 132 -6.55 21.82 6.57
N ASP A 133 -7.39 20.85 6.91
CA ASP A 133 -7.75 19.75 6.01
C ASP A 133 -9.25 19.43 6.11
N LYS A 134 -10.07 20.42 5.70
CA LYS A 134 -11.53 20.30 5.77
C LYS A 134 -12.03 19.00 5.10
N MET A 135 -11.48 18.68 3.94
CA MET A 135 -11.86 17.50 3.18
C MET A 135 -11.58 16.19 3.95
N TYR A 136 -10.42 16.11 4.61
CA TYR A 136 -10.06 14.94 5.43
C TYR A 136 -10.94 14.83 6.67
N ARG A 137 -11.18 15.95 7.35
CA ARG A 137 -12.09 16.01 8.50
C ARG A 137 -13.50 15.58 8.12
N ASP A 138 -14.04 16.11 7.01
CA ASP A 138 -15.39 15.80 6.55
C ASP A 138 -15.49 14.30 6.17
N GLU A 139 -14.43 13.72 5.61
CA GLU A 139 -14.36 12.28 5.32
C GLU A 139 -14.34 11.43 6.61
N LEU A 140 -13.58 11.84 7.64
CA LEU A 140 -13.60 11.17 8.95
C LEU A 140 -14.99 11.27 9.62
N ASN A 141 -15.60 12.46 9.61
CA ASN A 141 -16.94 12.69 10.17
C ASN A 141 -18.01 11.85 9.46
N ASN A 142 -17.98 11.75 8.14
CA ASN A 142 -18.92 10.92 7.36
C ASN A 142 -18.82 9.43 7.70
N ARG A 143 -17.68 8.98 8.23
CA ARG A 143 -17.46 7.61 8.71
C ARG A 143 -17.61 7.47 10.21
N ASN A 144 -18.07 8.54 10.90
CA ASN A 144 -18.23 8.58 12.36
C ASN A 144 -16.91 8.35 13.13
N VAL A 145 -15.77 8.77 12.54
CA VAL A 145 -14.44 8.68 13.17
C VAL A 145 -14.16 9.96 13.91
N ASN A 146 -13.88 9.87 15.23
CA ASN A 146 -13.57 11.03 16.08
C ASN A 146 -12.06 11.23 16.29
N SER A 147 -11.26 10.17 16.30
CA SER A 147 -9.79 10.29 16.42
C SER A 147 -9.11 9.48 15.33
N ALA A 148 -8.03 10.01 14.76
CA ALA A 148 -7.24 9.34 13.72
C ALA A 148 -5.74 9.58 13.93
N TYR A 149 -4.94 8.52 13.80
CA TYR A 149 -3.50 8.53 13.98
C TYR A 149 -2.83 7.86 12.80
N SER A 150 -2.05 8.60 12.04
CA SER A 150 -1.35 8.10 10.87
C SER A 150 0.17 8.19 11.06
N TYR A 151 0.89 7.13 10.70
CA TYR A 151 2.34 7.01 10.85
C TYR A 151 2.98 6.63 9.53
N LEU A 152 4.00 7.39 9.12
CA LEU A 152 4.72 7.18 7.87
C LEU A 152 5.52 5.88 7.90
N ILE A 153 5.39 5.08 6.86
CA ILE A 153 6.22 3.90 6.60
C ILE A 153 7.30 4.26 5.60
N LYS A 154 8.57 4.02 5.96
CA LYS A 154 9.73 4.31 5.10
C LYS A 154 10.46 3.02 4.72
N ASP A 155 11.04 3.02 3.55
CA ASP A 155 12.01 1.99 3.17
C ASP A 155 13.15 1.95 4.22
N PRO A 156 13.45 0.80 4.82
CA PRO A 156 14.44 0.72 5.88
C PRO A 156 15.87 1.06 5.42
N ILE A 157 16.17 0.89 4.13
CA ILE A 157 17.48 1.16 3.53
C ILE A 157 17.51 2.56 2.91
N LYS A 158 16.60 2.83 1.97
CA LYS A 158 16.60 4.07 1.17
C LYS A 158 16.02 5.26 1.93
N LYS A 159 15.33 5.03 3.05
CA LYS A 159 14.61 6.04 3.85
C LYS A 159 13.52 6.81 3.07
N THR A 160 13.17 6.36 1.87
CA THR A 160 12.10 6.95 1.07
C THR A 160 10.72 6.52 1.59
N PRO A 161 9.70 7.39 1.52
CA PRO A 161 8.32 7.04 1.86
C PRO A 161 7.81 5.88 1.00
N LEU A 162 7.22 4.87 1.64
CA LEU A 162 6.55 3.73 0.98
C LEU A 162 5.04 3.85 1.10
N GLY A 163 4.55 4.36 2.21
CA GLY A 163 3.14 4.43 2.55
C GLY A 163 2.94 4.91 3.97
N PHE A 164 1.81 4.60 4.54
CA PHE A 164 1.50 4.91 5.94
C PHE A 164 0.56 3.87 6.53
N VAL A 165 0.57 3.73 7.86
CA VAL A 165 -0.46 3.02 8.63
C VAL A 165 -1.32 4.05 9.34
N SER A 166 -2.64 3.85 9.34
CA SER A 166 -3.59 4.72 10.03
C SER A 166 -4.48 3.92 10.96
N LEU A 167 -4.70 4.48 12.15
CA LEU A 167 -5.62 3.97 13.17
C LEU A 167 -6.77 4.93 13.32
N GLU A 168 -7.98 4.42 13.45
CA GLU A 168 -9.19 5.22 13.56
C GLU A 168 -10.05 4.75 14.75
N TYR A 169 -10.62 5.72 15.46
CA TYR A 169 -11.46 5.51 16.63
C TYR A 169 -12.77 6.27 16.46
N ILE A 170 -13.88 5.62 16.77
CA ILE A 170 -15.20 6.24 16.85
C ILE A 170 -15.30 7.16 18.08
N GLN A 171 -14.51 6.90 19.09
CA GLN A 171 -14.41 7.74 20.29
C GLN A 171 -13.19 8.68 20.25
N ASN A 172 -13.20 9.70 21.10
CA ASN A 172 -12.02 10.52 21.33
C ASN A 172 -11.00 9.71 22.14
N VAL A 173 -9.85 9.46 21.55
CA VAL A 173 -8.75 8.69 22.15
C VAL A 173 -7.48 9.51 22.05
N THR A 174 -6.65 9.47 23.09
CA THR A 174 -5.27 9.99 23.04
C THR A 174 -4.32 8.84 23.25
N LEU A 175 -3.47 8.56 22.25
CA LEU A 175 -2.44 7.54 22.34
C LEU A 175 -1.30 8.01 23.24
N ASN A 176 -0.77 7.11 24.05
CA ASN A 176 0.41 7.34 24.86
C ASN A 176 1.68 6.83 24.14
N GLU A 177 2.85 7.11 24.72
CA GLU A 177 4.13 6.67 24.11
C GLU A 177 4.25 5.13 23.96
N THR A 178 3.65 4.36 24.85
CA THR A 178 3.68 2.90 24.76
C THR A 178 2.90 2.41 23.56
N ASP A 179 1.73 3.02 23.30
CA ASP A 179 0.90 2.73 22.13
C ASP A 179 1.65 3.08 20.84
N GLU A 180 2.31 4.24 20.79
CA GLU A 180 3.11 4.64 19.62
C GLU A 180 4.29 3.69 19.39
N ARG A 181 5.01 3.30 20.45
CA ARG A 181 6.11 2.33 20.37
C ARG A 181 5.63 0.97 19.85
N PHE A 182 4.41 0.56 20.20
CA PHE A 182 3.82 -0.65 19.68
C PHE A 182 3.60 -0.59 18.16
N ILE A 183 3.12 0.54 17.64
CA ILE A 183 2.95 0.75 16.20
C ILE A 183 4.31 0.71 15.50
N TRP A 184 5.35 1.35 16.07
CA TRP A 184 6.68 1.40 15.47
C TRP A 184 7.34 0.02 15.32
N LYS A 185 6.99 -0.96 16.15
CA LYS A 185 7.46 -2.34 15.96
C LYS A 185 7.07 -2.90 14.60
N TYR A 186 5.87 -2.57 14.12
CA TYR A 186 5.38 -3.08 12.84
C TYR A 186 5.90 -2.31 11.62
N GLN A 187 6.51 -1.15 11.80
CA GLN A 187 6.96 -0.33 10.66
C GLN A 187 7.93 -1.07 9.75
N ASN A 188 8.89 -1.79 10.32
CA ASN A 188 9.87 -2.55 9.54
C ASN A 188 9.22 -3.76 8.83
N ASP A 189 8.32 -4.46 9.49
CA ASP A 189 7.63 -5.60 8.91
C ASP A 189 6.73 -5.15 7.75
N ILE A 190 5.95 -4.09 7.95
CA ILE A 190 5.14 -3.48 6.90
C ILE A 190 6.03 -3.04 5.73
N ALA A 191 7.13 -2.34 6.01
CA ALA A 191 8.05 -1.85 4.97
C ALA A 191 8.65 -3.00 4.14
N ASN A 192 9.06 -4.10 4.81
CA ASN A 192 9.60 -5.28 4.14
C ASN A 192 8.54 -5.90 3.22
N ILE A 193 7.31 -6.07 3.71
CA ILE A 193 6.22 -6.61 2.91
C ILE A 193 5.92 -5.67 1.74
N LEU A 194 5.82 -4.34 1.94
CA LEU A 194 5.56 -3.37 0.88
C LEU A 194 6.66 -3.36 -0.20
N ASN A 195 7.91 -3.68 0.14
CA ASN A 195 9.00 -3.79 -0.82
C ASN A 195 8.99 -5.11 -1.62
N MET A 196 8.42 -6.20 -1.09
CA MET A 196 8.28 -7.47 -1.83
C MET A 196 7.27 -7.36 -2.98
N GLY A 197 6.35 -6.40 -2.93
CA GLY A 197 5.31 -6.17 -3.94
C GLY A 197 5.77 -5.43 -5.20
N LYS A 198 7.03 -4.99 -5.23
CA LYS A 198 7.67 -4.34 -6.40
C LYS A 198 8.26 -5.38 -7.32
#